data_eabf5dd15870c31d56064343c4528ccb
#
_entry.id   eabf5dd15870c31d56064343c4528ccb
#
_cell.length_a   1.000
_cell.length_b   1.000
_cell.length_c   1.000
_cell.angle_alpha   90.00
_cell.angle_beta   90.00
_cell.angle_gamma   90.00
#
_symmetry.space_group_name_H-M   'P 1'
#
loop_
_entity.id
_entity.type
_entity.pdbx_description
1 polymer ?
#
loop_
_entity_poly.entity_id
_entity_poly.type
_entity_poly.pdbx_seq_one_letter_code
_entity_poly.pdbx_strand_id
1 'polypeptide(L)'
;LLESLGHNVEYARPEFDGLALARCYLALYFGEVSALMERAKTEFGAIDRDFELETRLLGMLGRTMPLPDYVRLRQQWNDFARALGAYFDRFDLYLCPTTGQLPARIGQMDTPAHLKLVARLMLGLKAGKLVHKSGQVDQMALESLARTPFTQLANLTGTPAMSVPLHWTRDGLPVGVQFGAAHGGEDRLLQ
;
A
#
# COMPACT_ATOMS: atom_id res chain seq x y z
N LEU A 1 -15.72 9.55 -21.27
CA LEU A 1 -16.87 9.54 -20.36
C LEU A 1 -16.92 10.82 -19.52
N LEU A 2 -15.91 11.13 -18.70
CA LEU A 2 -15.96 12.31 -17.81
C LEU A 2 -16.08 13.61 -18.59
N GLU A 3 -15.32 13.80 -19.65
CA GLU A 3 -15.44 14.97 -20.53
C GLU A 3 -16.84 15.08 -21.19
N SER A 4 -17.42 13.94 -21.57
CA SER A 4 -18.79 13.92 -22.12
C SER A 4 -19.87 14.24 -21.09
N LEU A 5 -19.53 14.16 -19.80
CA LEU A 5 -20.37 14.59 -18.66
C LEU A 5 -20.13 16.05 -18.26
N GLY A 6 -19.22 16.76 -18.94
CA GLY A 6 -18.94 18.19 -18.72
C GLY A 6 -17.77 18.49 -17.80
N HIS A 7 -16.99 17.47 -17.39
CA HIS A 7 -15.79 17.68 -16.58
C HIS A 7 -14.61 18.10 -17.45
N ASN A 8 -13.76 18.96 -16.91
CA ASN A 8 -12.45 19.26 -17.51
C ASN A 8 -11.43 18.26 -16.99
N VAL A 9 -10.84 17.46 -17.89
CA VAL A 9 -9.89 16.39 -17.53
C VAL A 9 -8.49 16.75 -18.04
N GLU A 10 -7.54 16.83 -17.11
CA GLU A 10 -6.13 17.12 -17.42
C GLU A 10 -5.23 15.99 -16.97
N TYR A 11 -4.15 15.71 -17.72
CA TYR A 11 -3.11 14.78 -17.32
C TYR A 11 -2.16 15.45 -16.34
N ALA A 12 -2.35 15.20 -15.05
CA ALA A 12 -1.52 15.74 -13.98
C ALA A 12 -1.29 14.68 -12.89
N ARG A 13 -0.24 14.86 -12.13
CA ARG A 13 0.04 14.00 -10.96
C ARG A 13 0.59 14.85 -9.81
N PRO A 14 0.36 14.45 -8.54
CA PRO A 14 1.05 15.03 -7.41
C PRO A 14 2.57 14.77 -7.53
N GLU A 15 3.38 15.74 -7.12
CA GLU A 15 4.85 15.67 -7.25
C GLU A 15 5.46 14.98 -6.03
N PHE A 16 5.72 13.69 -6.13
CA PHE A 16 6.47 12.91 -5.15
C PHE A 16 7.17 11.70 -5.80
N ASP A 17 8.17 11.16 -5.11
CA ASP A 17 8.83 9.91 -5.49
C ASP A 17 7.95 8.72 -5.08
N GLY A 18 7.47 7.95 -6.07
CA GLY A 18 6.64 6.76 -5.84
C GLY A 18 7.37 5.64 -5.08
N LEU A 19 8.68 5.49 -5.26
CA LEU A 19 9.46 4.50 -4.51
C LEU A 19 9.61 4.92 -3.03
N ALA A 20 9.80 6.21 -2.77
CA ALA A 20 9.82 6.75 -1.41
C ALA A 20 8.47 6.55 -0.71
N LEU A 21 7.35 6.76 -1.42
CA LEU A 21 6.02 6.46 -0.90
C LEU A 21 5.86 4.97 -0.58
N ALA A 22 6.28 4.09 -1.49
CA ALA A 22 6.22 2.65 -1.29
C ALA A 22 7.03 2.19 -0.06
N ARG A 23 8.24 2.73 0.12
CA ARG A 23 9.10 2.46 1.30
C ARG A 23 8.45 2.94 2.59
N CYS A 24 7.89 4.15 2.58
CA CYS A 24 7.15 4.71 3.71
C CYS A 24 5.96 3.81 4.08
N TYR A 25 5.14 3.46 3.10
CA TYR A 25 3.97 2.60 3.30
C TYR A 25 4.35 1.24 3.90
N LEU A 26 5.36 0.56 3.34
CA LEU A 26 5.80 -0.74 3.84
C LEU A 26 6.41 -0.67 5.24
N ALA A 27 7.18 0.37 5.54
CA ALA A 27 7.74 0.55 6.87
C ALA A 27 6.64 0.66 7.93
N LEU A 28 5.60 1.46 7.65
CA LEU A 28 4.42 1.56 8.53
C LEU A 28 3.70 0.22 8.63
N TYR A 29 3.48 -0.45 7.50
CA TYR A 29 2.81 -1.75 7.45
C TYR A 29 3.55 -2.82 8.26
N PHE A 30 4.87 -2.91 8.15
CA PHE A 30 5.68 -3.83 8.96
C PHE A 30 5.57 -3.51 10.46
N GLY A 31 5.60 -2.24 10.83
CA GLY A 31 5.44 -1.78 12.21
C GLY A 31 4.09 -2.18 12.78
N GLU A 32 3.01 -1.88 12.05
CA GLU A 32 1.63 -2.20 12.46
C GLU A 32 1.40 -3.72 12.57
N VAL A 33 1.83 -4.51 11.58
CA VAL A 33 1.70 -5.98 11.64
C VAL A 33 2.46 -6.54 12.85
N SER A 34 3.66 -6.03 13.12
CA SER A 34 4.44 -6.43 14.30
C SER A 34 3.70 -6.12 15.61
N ALA A 35 3.15 -4.91 15.74
CA ALA A 35 2.41 -4.48 16.91
C ALA A 35 1.12 -5.29 17.11
N LEU A 36 0.36 -5.53 16.04
CA LEU A 36 -0.85 -6.36 16.08
C LEU A 36 -0.56 -7.81 16.48
N MET A 37 0.55 -8.40 15.99
CA MET A 37 0.95 -9.74 16.40
C MET A 37 1.30 -9.80 17.89
N GLU A 38 2.03 -8.81 18.42
CA GLU A 38 2.35 -8.77 19.85
C GLU A 38 1.09 -8.56 20.70
N ARG A 39 0.18 -7.70 20.25
CA ARG A 39 -1.12 -7.52 20.90
C ARG A 39 -1.93 -8.81 20.91
N ALA A 40 -2.02 -9.53 19.80
CA ALA A 40 -2.72 -10.82 19.73
C ALA A 40 -2.13 -11.86 20.70
N LYS A 41 -0.82 -11.87 20.87
CA LYS A 41 -0.14 -12.76 21.84
C LYS A 41 -0.46 -12.38 23.29
N THR A 42 -0.41 -11.10 23.61
CA THR A 42 -0.58 -10.61 24.99
C THR A 42 -2.03 -10.64 25.45
N GLU A 43 -2.97 -10.26 24.59
CA GLU A 43 -4.38 -10.13 24.94
C GLU A 43 -5.18 -11.44 24.74
N PHE A 44 -4.81 -12.23 23.71
CA PHE A 44 -5.58 -13.42 23.31
C PHE A 44 -4.81 -14.74 23.42
N GLY A 45 -3.54 -14.71 23.89
CA GLY A 45 -2.72 -15.90 24.02
C GLY A 45 -2.29 -16.55 22.72
N ALA A 46 -2.35 -15.80 21.59
CA ALA A 46 -1.92 -16.32 20.30
C ALA A 46 -0.44 -16.70 20.31
N ILE A 47 -0.07 -17.70 19.52
CA ILE A 47 1.32 -18.12 19.34
C ILE A 47 1.73 -18.01 17.86
N ASP A 48 3.02 -18.09 17.55
CA ASP A 48 3.52 -17.86 16.19
C ASP A 48 2.86 -18.75 15.12
N ARG A 49 2.46 -19.96 15.44
CA ARG A 49 1.79 -20.87 14.49
C ARG A 49 0.35 -20.47 14.15
N ASP A 50 -0.26 -19.59 14.93
CA ASP A 50 -1.63 -19.10 14.68
C ASP A 50 -1.66 -18.01 13.59
N PHE A 51 -0.48 -17.53 13.19
CA PHE A 51 -0.33 -16.56 12.10
C PHE A 51 0.17 -17.23 10.82
N GLU A 52 -0.31 -16.76 9.70
CA GLU A 52 0.18 -17.17 8.38
C GLU A 52 1.68 -16.87 8.22
N LEU A 53 2.32 -17.61 7.32
CA LEU A 53 3.75 -17.50 7.06
C LEU A 53 4.17 -16.09 6.66
N GLU A 54 3.39 -15.47 5.78
CA GLU A 54 3.57 -14.12 5.27
C GLU A 54 3.44 -13.08 6.40
N THR A 55 2.43 -13.21 7.24
CA THR A 55 2.23 -12.34 8.42
C THR A 55 3.41 -12.44 9.39
N ARG A 56 3.94 -13.64 9.61
CA ARG A 56 5.13 -13.85 10.47
C ARG A 56 6.38 -13.20 9.89
N LEU A 57 6.55 -13.23 8.56
CA LEU A 57 7.65 -12.54 7.88
C LEU A 57 7.55 -11.03 8.04
N LEU A 58 6.37 -10.47 7.79
CA LEU A 58 6.12 -9.02 7.95
C LEU A 58 6.36 -8.59 9.40
N GLY A 59 5.85 -9.36 10.37
CA GLY A 59 6.12 -9.11 11.78
C GLY A 59 7.60 -9.21 12.16
N MET A 60 8.37 -10.14 11.57
CA MET A 60 9.82 -10.21 11.75
C MET A 60 10.51 -8.96 11.20
N LEU A 61 10.12 -8.49 10.01
CA LEU A 61 10.67 -7.27 9.41
C LEU A 61 10.36 -6.05 10.29
N GLY A 62 9.14 -5.92 10.81
CA GLY A 62 8.79 -4.85 11.74
C GLY A 62 9.63 -4.87 13.01
N ARG A 63 9.77 -6.01 13.67
CA ARG A 63 10.59 -6.15 14.90
C ARG A 63 12.08 -5.91 14.69
N THR A 64 12.59 -6.10 13.48
CA THR A 64 14.02 -5.95 13.18
C THR A 64 14.37 -4.64 12.50
N MET A 65 13.39 -3.81 12.17
CA MET A 65 13.59 -2.48 11.62
C MET A 65 14.26 -1.56 12.67
N PRO A 66 15.36 -0.87 12.31
CA PRO A 66 15.95 0.11 13.22
C PRO A 66 14.95 1.26 13.51
N LEU A 67 14.76 1.58 14.79
CA LEU A 67 13.82 2.63 15.19
C LEU A 67 14.09 4.00 14.51
N PRO A 68 15.34 4.47 14.36
CA PRO A 68 15.61 5.71 13.63
C PRO A 68 15.13 5.69 12.18
N ASP A 69 15.26 4.55 11.48
CA ASP A 69 14.80 4.40 10.10
C ASP A 69 13.27 4.42 10.02
N TYR A 70 12.59 3.75 10.94
CA TYR A 70 11.13 3.81 11.05
C TYR A 70 10.64 5.24 11.27
N VAL A 71 11.25 5.97 12.22
CA VAL A 71 10.88 7.36 12.52
C VAL A 71 11.08 8.25 11.30
N ARG A 72 12.22 8.12 10.62
CA ARG A 72 12.54 8.90 9.41
C ARG A 72 11.53 8.63 8.28
N LEU A 73 11.23 7.35 8.01
CA LEU A 73 10.25 6.97 6.98
C LEU A 73 8.85 7.46 7.34
N ARG A 74 8.45 7.34 8.61
CA ARG A 74 7.16 7.86 9.07
C ARG A 74 7.04 9.39 8.91
N GLN A 75 8.11 10.14 9.10
CA GLN A 75 8.11 11.59 8.91
C GLN A 75 7.86 11.98 7.44
N GLN A 76 8.30 11.16 6.47
CA GLN A 76 8.07 11.40 5.05
C GLN A 76 6.58 11.34 4.66
N TRP A 77 5.73 10.75 5.48
CA TRP A 77 4.28 10.79 5.27
C TRP A 77 3.75 12.22 5.07
N ASN A 78 4.24 13.18 5.89
CA ASN A 78 3.82 14.58 5.77
C ASN A 78 4.25 15.21 4.43
N ASP A 79 5.33 14.73 3.83
CA ASP A 79 5.78 15.23 2.53
C ASP A 79 4.80 14.84 1.43
N PHE A 80 4.31 13.61 1.45
CA PHE A 80 3.27 13.15 0.52
C PHE A 80 1.94 13.87 0.73
N ALA A 81 1.55 14.10 1.99
CA ALA A 81 0.33 14.86 2.31
C ALA A 81 0.42 16.31 1.80
N ARG A 82 1.57 16.96 1.95
CA ARG A 82 1.80 18.32 1.42
C ARG A 82 1.80 18.35 -0.11
N ALA A 83 2.44 17.38 -0.76
CA ALA A 83 2.45 17.28 -2.23
C ALA A 83 1.04 17.10 -2.79
N LEU A 84 0.22 16.28 -2.11
CA LEU A 84 -1.17 16.08 -2.49
C LEU A 84 -2.03 17.31 -2.19
N GLY A 85 -1.77 18.03 -1.08
CA GLY A 85 -2.42 19.30 -0.78
C GLY A 85 -2.18 20.33 -1.88
N ALA A 86 -0.91 20.54 -2.27
CA ALA A 86 -0.54 21.43 -3.35
C ALA A 86 -1.17 21.05 -4.72
N TYR A 87 -1.39 19.75 -4.95
CA TYR A 87 -2.13 19.28 -6.13
C TYR A 87 -3.59 19.74 -6.08
N PHE A 88 -4.26 19.62 -4.93
CA PHE A 88 -5.65 20.03 -4.75
C PHE A 88 -5.87 21.56 -4.69
N ASP A 89 -4.82 22.36 -4.58
CA ASP A 89 -4.91 23.81 -4.79
C ASP A 89 -5.26 24.16 -6.25
N ARG A 90 -5.05 23.22 -7.21
CA ARG A 90 -5.24 23.41 -8.64
C ARG A 90 -6.34 22.54 -9.23
N PHE A 91 -6.62 21.39 -8.62
CA PHE A 91 -7.54 20.39 -9.15
C PHE A 91 -8.57 20.01 -8.08
N ASP A 92 -9.82 19.85 -8.50
CA ASP A 92 -10.91 19.44 -7.61
C ASP A 92 -10.80 17.98 -7.19
N LEU A 93 -10.40 17.11 -8.11
CA LEU A 93 -10.29 15.67 -7.90
C LEU A 93 -8.98 15.12 -8.47
N TYR A 94 -8.47 14.07 -7.84
CA TYR A 94 -7.41 13.22 -8.34
C TYR A 94 -7.99 11.92 -8.86
N LEU A 95 -7.71 11.59 -10.13
CA LEU A 95 -8.21 10.40 -10.78
C LEU A 95 -7.08 9.44 -11.11
N CYS A 96 -7.22 8.17 -10.73
CA CYS A 96 -6.27 7.12 -11.09
C CYS A 96 -6.97 5.75 -11.18
N PRO A 97 -6.36 4.73 -11.79
CA PRO A 97 -6.87 3.38 -11.69
C PRO A 97 -6.90 2.91 -10.23
N THR A 98 -7.95 2.20 -9.80
CA THR A 98 -7.98 1.60 -8.46
C THR A 98 -6.91 0.53 -8.31
N THR A 99 -6.70 -0.26 -9.36
CA THR A 99 -5.67 -1.31 -9.40
C THR A 99 -4.79 -1.17 -10.63
N GLY A 100 -3.51 -1.49 -10.50
CA GLY A 100 -2.55 -1.47 -11.62
C GLY A 100 -2.68 -2.67 -12.57
N GLN A 101 -3.44 -3.69 -12.19
CA GLN A 101 -3.66 -4.92 -12.95
C GLN A 101 -5.10 -5.40 -12.79
N LEU A 102 -5.56 -6.21 -13.74
CA LEU A 102 -6.85 -6.89 -13.63
C LEU A 102 -6.87 -7.84 -12.42
N PRO A 103 -8.07 -8.20 -11.90
CA PRO A 103 -8.21 -9.14 -10.80
C PRO A 103 -7.43 -10.42 -11.03
N ALA A 104 -6.72 -10.89 -10.01
CA ALA A 104 -5.99 -12.14 -10.07
C ALA A 104 -6.97 -13.32 -10.07
N ARG A 105 -6.63 -14.41 -10.78
CA ARG A 105 -7.34 -15.67 -10.66
C ARG A 105 -7.10 -16.30 -9.29
N ILE A 106 -8.04 -17.09 -8.81
CA ILE A 106 -7.88 -17.85 -7.55
C ILE A 106 -6.61 -18.72 -7.66
N GLY A 107 -5.76 -18.64 -6.64
CA GLY A 107 -4.47 -19.35 -6.59
C GLY A 107 -3.31 -18.66 -7.34
N GLN A 108 -3.57 -17.66 -8.17
CA GLN A 108 -2.51 -16.96 -8.93
C GLN A 108 -1.52 -16.19 -8.03
N MET A 109 -1.96 -15.79 -6.83
CA MET A 109 -1.17 -15.06 -5.86
C MET A 109 -0.53 -15.95 -4.80
N ASP A 110 -0.71 -17.27 -4.88
CA ASP A 110 -0.17 -18.19 -3.89
C ASP A 110 1.36 -18.17 -3.94
N THR A 111 1.97 -18.05 -2.77
CA THR A 111 3.43 -18.10 -2.64
C THR A 111 3.95 -19.47 -3.07
N PRO A 112 4.87 -19.55 -4.04
CA PRO A 112 5.46 -20.81 -4.49
C PRO A 112 6.12 -21.60 -3.35
N ALA A 113 6.07 -22.93 -3.42
CA ALA A 113 6.57 -23.81 -2.35
C ALA A 113 8.05 -23.56 -1.97
N HIS A 114 8.91 -23.29 -2.96
CA HIS A 114 10.32 -22.98 -2.71
C HIS A 114 10.50 -21.66 -1.96
N LEU A 115 9.68 -20.63 -2.24
CA LEU A 115 9.71 -19.38 -1.50
C LEU A 115 9.17 -19.55 -0.08
N LYS A 116 8.15 -20.40 0.13
CA LYS A 116 7.68 -20.78 1.47
C LYS A 116 8.79 -21.44 2.30
N LEU A 117 9.63 -22.29 1.67
CA LEU A 117 10.78 -22.88 2.34
C LEU A 117 11.81 -21.82 2.75
N VAL A 118 12.17 -20.93 1.82
CA VAL A 118 13.09 -19.82 2.11
C VAL A 118 12.55 -18.96 3.26
N ALA A 119 11.27 -18.61 3.22
CA ALA A 119 10.61 -17.84 4.26
C ALA A 119 10.70 -18.51 5.65
N ARG A 120 10.48 -19.84 5.72
CA ARG A 120 10.63 -20.61 6.97
C ARG A 120 12.05 -20.59 7.48
N LEU A 121 13.04 -20.74 6.60
CA LEU A 121 14.46 -20.66 6.95
C LEU A 121 14.81 -19.27 7.49
N MET A 122 14.36 -18.20 6.83
CA MET A 122 14.58 -16.82 7.28
C MET A 122 13.98 -16.55 8.66
N LEU A 123 12.79 -17.07 8.93
CA LEU A 123 12.15 -17.00 10.25
C LEU A 123 12.95 -17.77 11.31
N GLY A 124 13.37 -19.01 10.99
CA GLY A 124 14.18 -19.83 11.90
C GLY A 124 15.52 -19.19 12.25
N LEU A 125 16.18 -18.58 11.29
CA LEU A 125 17.45 -17.87 11.44
C LEU A 125 17.31 -16.45 12.00
N LYS A 126 16.09 -15.96 12.20
CA LYS A 126 15.81 -14.56 12.60
C LYS A 126 16.50 -13.53 11.69
N ALA A 127 16.51 -13.80 10.38
CA ALA A 127 17.32 -13.09 9.39
C ALA A 127 16.81 -11.68 9.02
N GLY A 128 15.82 -11.11 9.72
CA GLY A 128 15.18 -9.84 9.38
C GLY A 128 16.18 -8.67 9.22
N LYS A 129 17.20 -8.57 10.07
CA LYS A 129 18.24 -7.53 9.94
C LYS A 129 19.05 -7.68 8.66
N LEU A 130 19.27 -8.90 8.17
CA LEU A 130 19.97 -9.15 6.92
C LEU A 130 19.13 -8.71 5.72
N VAL A 131 17.81 -8.97 5.75
CA VAL A 131 16.88 -8.54 4.71
C VAL A 131 16.85 -7.02 4.58
N HIS A 132 16.81 -6.29 5.70
CA HIS A 132 16.86 -4.81 5.67
C HIS A 132 18.17 -4.28 5.04
N LYS A 133 19.29 -4.97 5.24
CA LYS A 133 20.58 -4.57 4.69
C LYS A 133 20.79 -4.94 3.22
N SER A 134 20.06 -5.92 2.71
CA SER A 134 20.26 -6.45 1.35
C SER A 134 19.57 -5.65 0.24
N GLY A 135 18.76 -4.65 0.58
CA GLY A 135 17.92 -3.92 -0.40
C GLY A 135 16.71 -4.72 -0.91
N GLN A 136 16.51 -5.95 -0.43
CA GLN A 136 15.37 -6.78 -0.83
C GLN A 136 14.01 -6.17 -0.43
N VAL A 137 13.99 -5.31 0.59
CA VAL A 137 12.77 -4.60 0.99
C VAL A 137 12.24 -3.73 -0.16
N ASP A 138 13.12 -3.08 -0.92
CA ASP A 138 12.73 -2.25 -2.07
C ASP A 138 12.11 -3.10 -3.19
N GLN A 139 12.69 -4.26 -3.48
CA GLN A 139 12.13 -5.18 -4.47
C GLN A 139 10.77 -5.73 -3.99
N MET A 140 10.66 -6.12 -2.73
CA MET A 140 9.38 -6.52 -2.14
C MET A 140 8.34 -5.39 -2.22
N ALA A 141 8.75 -4.13 -2.03
CA ALA A 141 7.89 -2.97 -2.16
C ALA A 141 7.32 -2.86 -3.58
N LEU A 142 8.18 -2.89 -4.58
CA LEU A 142 7.78 -2.79 -5.98
C LEU A 142 6.86 -3.94 -6.41
N GLU A 143 7.18 -5.17 -6.02
CA GLU A 143 6.40 -6.36 -6.37
C GLU A 143 5.04 -6.39 -5.65
N SER A 144 5.03 -6.12 -4.34
CA SER A 144 3.81 -6.16 -3.53
C SER A 144 2.82 -5.06 -3.90
N LEU A 145 3.33 -3.87 -4.25
CA LEU A 145 2.50 -2.72 -4.59
C LEU A 145 2.21 -2.60 -6.11
N ALA A 146 2.79 -3.46 -6.95
CA ALA A 146 2.56 -3.42 -8.40
C ALA A 146 1.08 -3.61 -8.78
N ARG A 147 0.28 -4.29 -7.97
CA ARG A 147 -1.15 -4.48 -8.20
C ARG A 147 -2.00 -3.31 -7.72
N THR A 148 -1.58 -2.63 -6.67
CA THR A 148 -2.32 -1.54 -6.04
C THR A 148 -1.43 -0.31 -5.84
N PRO A 149 -0.79 0.23 -6.90
CA PRO A 149 0.23 1.27 -6.75
C PRO A 149 -0.33 2.64 -6.36
N PHE A 150 -1.63 2.85 -6.52
CA PHE A 150 -2.25 4.17 -6.39
C PHE A 150 -3.00 4.37 -5.06
N THR A 151 -3.56 3.30 -4.49
CA THR A 151 -4.43 3.39 -3.30
C THR A 151 -3.68 3.73 -2.02
N GLN A 152 -2.36 3.48 -1.96
CA GLN A 152 -1.53 3.79 -0.81
C GLN A 152 -1.45 5.29 -0.52
N LEU A 153 -1.54 6.13 -1.54
CA LEU A 153 -1.49 7.58 -1.37
C LEU A 153 -2.64 8.07 -0.46
N ALA A 154 -3.87 7.70 -0.78
CA ALA A 154 -5.03 8.04 0.04
C ALA A 154 -4.95 7.44 1.45
N ASN A 155 -4.51 6.18 1.57
CA ASN A 155 -4.32 5.52 2.87
C ASN A 155 -3.27 6.22 3.75
N LEU A 156 -2.15 6.66 3.16
CA LEU A 156 -1.12 7.37 3.91
C LEU A 156 -1.55 8.78 4.28
N THR A 157 -2.17 9.50 3.37
CA THR A 157 -2.51 10.92 3.57
C THR A 157 -3.83 11.11 4.30
N GLY A 158 -4.67 10.07 4.40
CA GLY A 158 -5.99 10.15 5.01
C GLY A 158 -6.99 10.96 4.20
N THR A 159 -6.71 11.24 2.93
CA THR A 159 -7.63 11.95 2.04
C THR A 159 -8.81 11.06 1.64
N PRO A 160 -10.02 11.62 1.50
CA PRO A 160 -11.17 10.87 1.04
C PRO A 160 -10.93 10.31 -0.36
N ALA A 161 -11.30 9.05 -0.55
CA ALA A 161 -11.17 8.38 -1.85
C ALA A 161 -12.31 7.39 -2.06
N MET A 162 -12.75 7.28 -3.31
CA MET A 162 -13.83 6.40 -3.73
C MET A 162 -13.43 5.66 -5.01
N SER A 163 -13.79 4.40 -5.12
CA SER A 163 -13.61 3.62 -6.35
C SER A 163 -14.95 3.35 -7.02
N VAL A 164 -15.04 3.69 -8.31
CA VAL A 164 -16.24 3.52 -9.11
C VAL A 164 -15.92 2.65 -10.34
N PRO A 165 -16.73 1.65 -10.69
CA PRO A 165 -16.51 0.81 -11.87
C PRO A 165 -16.96 1.57 -13.13
N LEU A 166 -16.06 2.33 -13.73
CA LEU A 166 -16.36 3.13 -14.93
C LEU A 166 -15.97 2.43 -16.24
N HIS A 167 -15.31 1.30 -16.17
CA HIS A 167 -14.92 0.54 -17.34
C HIS A 167 -15.17 -0.95 -17.14
N TRP A 168 -15.41 -1.66 -18.24
CA TRP A 168 -15.63 -3.12 -18.26
C TRP A 168 -14.70 -3.76 -19.28
N THR A 169 -14.06 -4.85 -18.91
CA THR A 169 -13.27 -5.64 -19.84
C THR A 169 -14.17 -6.31 -20.87
N ARG A 170 -13.58 -6.83 -21.96
CA ARG A 170 -14.34 -7.62 -22.96
C ARG A 170 -15.01 -8.84 -22.35
N ASP A 171 -14.44 -9.40 -21.27
CA ASP A 171 -14.97 -10.55 -20.55
C ASP A 171 -15.98 -10.17 -19.46
N GLY A 172 -16.40 -8.91 -19.40
CA GLY A 172 -17.41 -8.42 -18.47
C GLY A 172 -16.91 -8.17 -17.04
N LEU A 173 -15.59 -8.06 -16.80
CA LEU A 173 -15.05 -7.71 -15.48
C LEU A 173 -15.08 -6.19 -15.28
N PRO A 174 -15.59 -5.69 -14.14
CA PRO A 174 -15.54 -4.28 -13.83
C PRO A 174 -14.11 -3.83 -13.52
N VAL A 175 -13.73 -2.66 -14.02
CA VAL A 175 -12.46 -1.99 -13.73
C VAL A 175 -12.74 -0.73 -12.92
N GLY A 176 -12.22 -0.70 -11.70
CA GLY A 176 -12.38 0.43 -10.80
C GLY A 176 -11.50 1.61 -11.20
N VAL A 177 -12.07 2.80 -11.14
CA VAL A 177 -11.38 4.07 -11.21
C VAL A 177 -11.50 4.74 -9.86
N GLN A 178 -10.37 5.12 -9.27
CA GLN A 178 -10.34 5.80 -7.98
C GLN A 178 -10.37 7.31 -8.17
N PHE A 179 -11.28 7.94 -7.46
CA PHE A 179 -11.36 9.38 -7.27
C PHE A 179 -10.85 9.71 -5.88
N GLY A 180 -9.98 10.70 -5.77
CA GLY A 180 -9.55 11.28 -4.51
C GLY A 180 -9.92 12.74 -4.46
N ALA A 181 -10.25 13.25 -3.27
CA ALA A 181 -10.55 14.67 -3.03
C ALA A 181 -9.67 15.21 -1.90
N ALA A 182 -9.59 16.53 -1.75
CA ALA A 182 -8.97 17.16 -0.60
C ALA A 182 -9.67 16.75 0.72
N HIS A 183 -9.00 16.91 1.84
CA HIS A 183 -9.60 16.70 3.15
C HIS A 183 -10.89 17.53 3.31
N GLY A 184 -11.96 16.89 3.76
CA GLY A 184 -13.29 17.49 3.87
C GLY A 184 -14.06 17.62 2.55
N GLY A 185 -13.56 17.03 1.46
CA GLY A 185 -14.16 17.04 0.13
C GLY A 185 -14.96 15.79 -0.20
N GLU A 186 -15.50 15.08 0.79
CA GLU A 186 -16.31 13.86 0.60
C GLU A 186 -17.57 14.14 -0.23
N ASP A 187 -18.15 15.32 -0.09
CA ASP A 187 -19.32 15.75 -0.85
C ASP A 187 -19.04 15.79 -2.36
N ARG A 188 -17.83 16.19 -2.77
CA ARG A 188 -17.41 16.20 -4.19
C ARG A 188 -17.30 14.80 -4.78
N LEU A 189 -17.00 13.80 -3.96
CA LEU A 189 -16.93 12.40 -4.40
C LEU A 189 -18.33 11.79 -4.60
N LEU A 190 -19.37 12.37 -3.97
CA LEU A 190 -20.74 11.86 -3.98
C LEU A 190 -21.62 12.57 -5.02
N GLN A 191 -21.13 13.57 -5.69
CA GLN A 191 -21.81 14.30 -6.77
C GLN A 191 -21.62 13.61 -8.12
#